data_959ede07d253963a4109c8c8363d5e34
#
_entry.id   959ede07d253963a4109c8c8363d5e34
#
_cell.length_a   1.000
_cell.length_b   1.000
_cell.length_c   1.000
_cell.angle_alpha   90.00
_cell.angle_beta   90.00
_cell.angle_gamma   90.00
#
_symmetry.space_group_name_H-M   'P 1'
#
loop_
_entity.id
_entity.type
_entity.pdbx_description
1 polymer ?
#
loop_
_entity_poly.entity_id
_entity_poly.type
_entity_poly.pdbx_seq_one_letter_code
_entity_poly.pdbx_strand_id
1 'polypeptide(L)'
;YKRQELEQLAKEKGKEYLYEILKEVDPEYAQIVHFNNVKRVIRALEYHKETGHKLSEHNKEQRQKDSPYNFAYFVLYHDREVLYDRINRRVDLMMEDGLLEEVKGLIEEGYTKDLVSMQGLGYKEILAYLNGTSTLEEAIYIIKRESRHFAKRQLTWFRRERDVIWLNKPDFE
;
A
#
# COMPACT_ATOMS: atom_id res chain seq x y z
N TYR A 1 -18.31 15.03 -1.66
CA TYR A 1 -19.70 14.52 -1.81
C TYR A 1 -19.78 13.31 -2.77
N LYS A 2 -19.26 13.37 -4.00
CA LYS A 2 -19.38 12.29 -5.00
C LYS A 2 -18.78 10.95 -4.54
N ARG A 3 -17.64 10.98 -3.86
CA ARG A 3 -16.99 9.78 -3.32
C ARG A 3 -17.84 9.13 -2.22
N GLN A 4 -18.41 9.94 -1.31
CA GLN A 4 -19.28 9.45 -0.23
C GLN A 4 -20.54 8.79 -0.80
N GLU A 5 -21.13 9.34 -1.87
CA GLU A 5 -22.26 8.73 -2.57
C GLU A 5 -21.91 7.34 -3.14
N LEU A 6 -20.73 7.20 -3.75
CA LEU A 6 -20.27 5.92 -4.28
C LEU A 6 -19.94 4.91 -3.17
N GLU A 7 -19.37 5.38 -2.05
CA GLU A 7 -19.13 4.54 -0.88
C GLU A 7 -20.44 4.07 -0.23
N GLN A 8 -21.44 4.95 -0.18
CA GLN A 8 -22.76 4.60 0.31
C GLN A 8 -23.45 3.60 -0.63
N LEU A 9 -23.39 3.84 -1.94
CA LEU A 9 -23.93 2.93 -2.96
C LEU A 9 -23.29 1.54 -2.90
N ALA A 10 -21.97 1.47 -2.60
CA ALA A 10 -21.28 0.20 -2.39
C ALA A 10 -21.79 -0.56 -1.16
N LYS A 11 -22.16 0.15 -0.09
CA LYS A 11 -22.73 -0.46 1.11
C LYS A 11 -24.18 -0.94 0.88
N GLU A 12 -24.97 -0.20 0.13
CA GLU A 12 -26.39 -0.49 -0.10
C GLU A 12 -26.62 -1.57 -1.16
N LYS A 13 -25.92 -1.48 -2.29
CA LYS A 13 -26.13 -2.36 -3.46
C LYS A 13 -25.03 -3.39 -3.67
N GLY A 14 -23.98 -3.32 -2.88
CA GLY A 14 -22.85 -4.23 -2.99
C GLY A 14 -21.75 -3.73 -3.94
N LYS A 15 -20.58 -4.32 -3.79
CA LYS A 15 -19.37 -3.99 -4.59
C LYS A 15 -19.49 -4.43 -6.04
N GLU A 16 -20.20 -5.51 -6.30
CA GLU A 16 -20.46 -6.06 -7.61
C GLU A 16 -21.27 -5.06 -8.46
N TYR A 17 -22.25 -4.40 -7.87
CA TYR A 17 -23.07 -3.38 -8.55
C TYR A 17 -22.21 -2.22 -9.05
N LEU A 18 -21.29 -1.70 -8.21
CA LEU A 18 -20.35 -0.65 -8.64
C LEU A 18 -19.41 -1.12 -9.76
N TYR A 19 -19.04 -2.38 -9.72
CA TYR A 19 -18.17 -2.94 -10.74
C TYR A 19 -18.88 -3.11 -12.09
N GLU A 20 -20.17 -3.45 -12.10
CA GLU A 20 -20.96 -3.45 -13.36
C GLU A 20 -21.04 -2.04 -13.96
N ILE A 21 -21.28 -1.01 -13.14
CA ILE A 21 -21.22 0.39 -13.62
C ILE A 21 -19.84 0.70 -14.21
N LEU A 22 -18.75 0.25 -13.57
CA LEU A 22 -17.40 0.47 -14.08
C LEU A 22 -17.20 -0.22 -15.44
N LYS A 23 -17.73 -1.42 -15.64
CA LYS A 23 -17.66 -2.11 -16.95
C LYS A 23 -18.35 -1.34 -18.07
N GLU A 24 -19.44 -0.66 -17.77
CA GLU A 24 -20.14 0.19 -18.75
C GLU A 24 -19.36 1.47 -19.04
N VAL A 25 -18.81 2.11 -18.01
CA VAL A 25 -18.13 3.40 -18.10
C VAL A 25 -16.70 3.27 -18.65
N ASP A 26 -15.93 2.32 -18.13
CA ASP A 26 -14.52 2.10 -18.47
C ASP A 26 -14.21 0.59 -18.50
N PRO A 27 -14.62 -0.11 -19.56
CA PRO A 27 -14.46 -1.56 -19.68
C PRO A 27 -12.98 -1.99 -19.66
N GLU A 28 -12.09 -1.15 -20.14
CA GLU A 28 -10.67 -1.43 -20.15
C GLU A 28 -10.08 -1.38 -18.73
N TYR A 29 -10.44 -0.37 -17.94
CA TYR A 29 -10.00 -0.31 -16.55
C TYR A 29 -10.62 -1.44 -15.71
N ALA A 30 -11.85 -1.85 -16.03
CA ALA A 30 -12.51 -2.98 -15.38
C ALA A 30 -11.76 -4.32 -15.57
N GLN A 31 -11.07 -4.52 -16.70
CA GLN A 31 -10.23 -5.71 -16.92
C GLN A 31 -8.98 -5.74 -16.04
N ILE A 32 -8.52 -4.58 -15.58
CA ILE A 32 -7.28 -4.45 -14.79
C ILE A 32 -7.55 -4.48 -13.28
N VAL A 33 -8.75 -4.02 -12.88
CA VAL A 33 -9.13 -3.89 -11.47
C VAL A 33 -10.09 -5.01 -11.07
N HIS A 34 -9.80 -5.68 -9.94
CA HIS A 34 -10.71 -6.68 -9.40
C HIS A 34 -11.85 -6.01 -8.62
N PHE A 35 -13.08 -6.52 -8.72
CA PHE A 35 -14.27 -5.96 -8.06
C PHE A 35 -14.15 -5.84 -6.54
N ASN A 36 -13.35 -6.69 -5.88
CA ASN A 36 -13.04 -6.57 -4.46
C ASN A 36 -12.21 -5.31 -4.12
N ASN A 37 -11.57 -4.69 -5.10
CA ASN A 37 -10.82 -3.46 -4.87
C ASN A 37 -11.74 -2.23 -4.99
N VAL A 38 -12.72 -2.15 -4.08
CA VAL A 38 -13.77 -1.11 -4.06
C VAL A 38 -13.18 0.29 -4.16
N LYS A 39 -12.05 0.55 -3.46
CA LYS A 39 -11.39 1.87 -3.49
C LYS A 39 -10.94 2.26 -4.91
N ARG A 40 -10.42 1.30 -5.69
CA ARG A 40 -10.01 1.55 -7.07
C ARG A 40 -11.19 1.68 -8.02
N VAL A 41 -12.24 0.88 -7.82
CA VAL A 41 -13.50 0.99 -8.57
C VAL A 41 -14.10 2.37 -8.35
N ILE A 42 -14.25 2.80 -7.09
CA ILE A 42 -14.77 4.13 -6.75
C ILE A 42 -13.93 5.24 -7.38
N ARG A 43 -12.59 5.15 -7.30
CA ARG A 43 -11.71 6.17 -7.90
C ARG A 43 -11.92 6.33 -9.41
N ALA A 44 -12.13 5.24 -10.14
CA ALA A 44 -12.35 5.29 -11.57
C ALA A 44 -13.71 5.92 -11.90
N LEU A 45 -14.76 5.56 -11.16
CA LEU A 45 -16.09 6.14 -11.31
C LEU A 45 -16.13 7.62 -10.90
N GLU A 46 -15.45 7.98 -9.83
CA GLU A 46 -15.28 9.36 -9.36
C GLU A 46 -14.60 10.21 -10.45
N TYR A 47 -13.48 9.72 -10.99
CA TYR A 47 -12.75 10.39 -12.06
C TYR A 47 -13.64 10.63 -13.29
N HIS A 48 -14.35 9.61 -13.74
CA HIS A 48 -15.27 9.74 -14.88
C HIS A 48 -16.42 10.74 -14.59
N LYS A 49 -16.99 10.68 -13.40
CA LYS A 49 -18.08 11.58 -12.96
C LYS A 49 -17.64 13.05 -12.87
N GLU A 50 -16.34 13.30 -12.64
CA GLU A 50 -15.78 14.66 -12.53
C GLU A 50 -15.30 15.21 -13.86
N THR A 51 -14.69 14.38 -14.67
CA THR A 51 -13.98 14.84 -15.90
C THR A 51 -14.71 14.48 -17.19
N GLY A 52 -15.64 13.53 -17.16
CA GLY A 52 -16.24 12.94 -18.34
C GLY A 52 -15.33 11.97 -19.12
N HIS A 53 -14.07 11.79 -18.68
CA HIS A 53 -13.07 10.94 -19.34
C HIS A 53 -12.88 9.61 -18.61
N LYS A 54 -12.40 8.59 -19.34
CA LYS A 54 -12.06 7.29 -18.77
C LYS A 54 -10.70 7.33 -18.07
N LEU A 55 -10.60 6.67 -16.91
CA LEU A 55 -9.35 6.60 -16.18
C LEU A 55 -8.29 5.76 -16.92
N SER A 56 -8.72 4.73 -17.69
CA SER A 56 -7.82 3.95 -18.55
C SER A 56 -7.12 4.81 -19.61
N GLU A 57 -7.86 5.67 -20.30
CA GLU A 57 -7.33 6.59 -21.31
C GLU A 57 -6.35 7.58 -20.68
N HIS A 58 -6.75 8.22 -19.58
CA HIS A 58 -5.87 9.14 -18.83
C HIS A 58 -4.56 8.47 -18.41
N ASN A 59 -4.62 7.26 -17.87
CA ASN A 59 -3.42 6.53 -17.45
C ASN A 59 -2.49 6.19 -18.62
N LYS A 60 -3.05 5.89 -19.80
CA LYS A 60 -2.25 5.67 -21.03
C LYS A 60 -1.55 6.94 -21.47
N GLU A 61 -2.29 8.04 -21.53
CA GLU A 61 -1.72 9.36 -21.91
C GLU A 61 -0.60 9.78 -20.94
N GLN A 62 -0.83 9.63 -19.63
CA GLN A 62 0.19 9.99 -18.63
C GLN A 62 1.47 9.14 -18.75
N ARG A 63 1.35 7.87 -19.14
CA ARG A 63 2.50 6.98 -19.35
C ARG A 63 3.29 7.29 -20.62
N GLN A 64 2.68 7.97 -21.59
CA GLN A 64 3.31 8.34 -22.86
C GLN A 64 3.97 9.71 -22.80
N LYS A 65 3.62 10.53 -21.79
CA LYS A 65 4.22 11.85 -21.62
C LYS A 65 5.67 11.73 -21.20
N ASP A 66 6.54 12.43 -21.91
CA ASP A 66 7.91 12.62 -21.46
C ASP A 66 7.94 13.50 -20.20
N SER A 67 8.88 13.21 -19.33
CA SER A 67 9.08 14.05 -18.15
C SER A 67 9.56 15.44 -18.55
N PRO A 68 8.96 16.53 -18.03
CA PRO A 68 9.48 17.87 -18.23
C PRO A 68 10.80 18.13 -17.48
N TYR A 69 11.23 17.17 -16.65
CA TYR A 69 12.43 17.27 -15.83
C TYR A 69 13.52 16.35 -16.38
N ASN A 70 14.75 16.84 -16.39
CA ASN A 70 15.93 15.99 -16.55
C ASN A 70 16.28 15.40 -15.19
N PHE A 71 16.11 14.08 -15.01
CA PHE A 71 16.30 13.40 -13.73
C PHE A 71 17.07 12.08 -13.93
N ALA A 72 17.77 11.68 -12.90
CA ALA A 72 18.36 10.35 -12.80
C ALA A 72 17.64 9.56 -11.68
N TYR A 73 17.08 8.40 -12.00
CA TYR A 73 16.32 7.59 -11.07
C TYR A 73 17.15 6.40 -10.60
N PHE A 74 17.68 6.49 -9.39
CA PHE A 74 18.50 5.45 -8.79
C PHE A 74 17.67 4.60 -7.83
N VAL A 75 17.82 3.28 -7.91
CA VAL A 75 17.23 2.33 -6.97
C VAL A 75 18.34 1.46 -6.38
N LEU A 76 18.52 1.59 -5.07
CA LEU A 76 19.42 0.73 -4.31
C LEU A 76 18.79 -0.63 -4.09
N TYR A 77 19.54 -1.70 -4.29
CA TYR A 77 19.09 -3.05 -4.02
C TYR A 77 20.16 -3.88 -3.31
N HIS A 78 19.73 -4.95 -2.72
CA HIS A 78 20.55 -6.04 -2.19
C HIS A 78 20.01 -7.36 -2.70
N ASP A 79 20.84 -8.39 -2.62
CA ASP A 79 20.36 -9.76 -2.77
C ASP A 79 19.23 -10.03 -1.79
N ARG A 80 18.27 -10.85 -2.24
CA ARG A 80 17.02 -11.08 -1.53
C ARG A 80 17.24 -11.59 -0.09
N GLU A 81 18.20 -12.50 0.09
CA GLU A 81 18.51 -13.08 1.39
C GLU A 81 19.05 -12.02 2.34
N VAL A 82 20.00 -11.23 1.86
CA VAL A 82 20.59 -10.11 2.62
C VAL A 82 19.52 -9.09 3.01
N LEU A 83 18.67 -8.71 2.05
CA LEU A 83 17.57 -7.77 2.32
C LEU A 83 16.60 -8.31 3.38
N TYR A 84 16.25 -9.59 3.31
CA TYR A 84 15.31 -10.20 4.25
C TYR A 84 15.93 -10.35 5.65
N ASP A 85 17.20 -10.67 5.76
CA ASP A 85 17.91 -10.70 7.03
C ASP A 85 17.95 -9.32 7.67
N ARG A 86 18.31 -8.29 6.91
CA ARG A 86 18.29 -6.89 7.38
C ARG A 86 16.91 -6.44 7.85
N ILE A 87 15.86 -6.82 7.14
CA ILE A 87 14.48 -6.53 7.55
C ILE A 87 14.17 -7.21 8.89
N ASN A 88 14.51 -8.49 9.04
CA ASN A 88 14.26 -9.22 10.27
C ASN A 88 15.00 -8.59 11.46
N ARG A 89 16.30 -8.32 11.30
CA ARG A 89 17.12 -7.65 12.34
C ARG A 89 16.58 -6.27 12.70
N ARG A 90 16.14 -5.50 11.71
CA ARG A 90 15.53 -4.19 11.99
C ARG A 90 14.29 -4.32 12.88
N VAL A 91 13.45 -5.31 12.65
CA VAL A 91 12.26 -5.54 13.49
C VAL A 91 12.68 -5.92 14.91
N ASP A 92 13.71 -6.76 15.09
CA ASP A 92 14.22 -7.11 16.40
C ASP A 92 14.75 -5.87 17.15
N LEU A 93 15.54 -5.05 16.48
CA LEU A 93 16.01 -3.76 17.02
C LEU A 93 14.86 -2.82 17.37
N MET A 94 13.83 -2.71 16.55
CA MET A 94 12.65 -1.89 16.87
C MET A 94 11.96 -2.35 18.16
N MET A 95 11.92 -3.65 18.41
CA MET A 95 11.38 -4.18 19.67
C MET A 95 12.29 -3.84 20.87
N GLU A 96 13.59 -3.98 20.70
CA GLU A 96 14.60 -3.61 21.72
C GLU A 96 14.58 -2.09 22.01
N ASP A 97 14.39 -1.27 20.98
CA ASP A 97 14.31 0.20 21.06
C ASP A 97 12.97 0.70 21.63
N GLY A 98 12.04 -0.20 21.96
CA GLY A 98 10.81 0.14 22.69
C GLY A 98 9.56 0.32 21.85
N LEU A 99 9.44 -0.29 20.66
CA LEU A 99 8.22 -0.23 19.84
C LEU A 99 6.95 -0.61 20.62
N LEU A 100 7.04 -1.58 21.53
CA LEU A 100 5.90 -1.98 22.35
C LEU A 100 5.46 -0.85 23.29
N GLU A 101 6.40 -0.19 23.95
CA GLU A 101 6.13 0.89 24.90
C GLU A 101 5.65 2.17 24.18
N GLU A 102 6.17 2.43 22.99
CA GLU A 102 5.67 3.51 22.11
C GLU A 102 4.17 3.32 21.80
N VAL A 103 3.77 2.12 21.35
CA VAL A 103 2.36 1.85 21.03
C VAL A 103 1.47 1.90 22.28
N LYS A 104 1.94 1.42 23.43
CA LYS A 104 1.20 1.56 24.71
C LYS A 104 0.98 3.03 25.05
N GLY A 105 2.02 3.85 24.99
CA GLY A 105 1.92 5.28 25.28
C GLY A 105 0.92 5.99 24.37
N LEU A 106 0.90 5.66 23.07
CA LEU A 106 -0.07 6.21 22.13
C LEU A 106 -1.51 5.82 22.46
N ILE A 107 -1.73 4.59 22.95
CA ILE A 107 -3.07 4.15 23.41
C ILE A 107 -3.50 4.93 24.65
N GLU A 108 -2.59 5.13 25.60
CA GLU A 108 -2.84 5.91 26.83
C GLU A 108 -3.19 7.37 26.51
N GLU A 109 -2.60 7.94 25.46
CA GLU A 109 -2.93 9.27 24.94
C GLU A 109 -4.27 9.31 24.17
N GLY A 110 -4.95 8.17 23.98
CA GLY A 110 -6.27 8.08 23.37
C GLY A 110 -6.24 7.81 21.84
N TYR A 111 -5.09 7.47 21.26
CA TYR A 111 -5.03 7.08 19.86
C TYR A 111 -5.56 5.66 19.68
N THR A 112 -6.65 5.53 18.91
CA THR A 112 -7.36 4.26 18.73
C THR A 112 -6.96 3.57 17.41
N LYS A 113 -7.28 2.27 17.34
CA LYS A 113 -7.09 1.44 16.12
C LYS A 113 -7.77 1.98 14.86
N ASP A 114 -8.76 2.86 15.00
CA ASP A 114 -9.52 3.42 13.88
C ASP A 114 -8.75 4.53 13.15
N LEU A 115 -7.72 5.07 13.76
CA LEU A 115 -6.84 6.05 13.13
C LEU A 115 -5.96 5.38 12.08
N VAL A 116 -5.82 6.03 10.92
CA VAL A 116 -5.01 5.52 9.81
C VAL A 116 -3.54 5.30 10.21
N SER A 117 -2.99 6.17 11.06
CA SER A 117 -1.64 6.04 11.61
C SER A 117 -1.46 4.77 12.42
N MET A 118 -2.45 4.37 13.21
CA MET A 118 -2.42 3.17 14.04
C MET A 118 -2.62 1.86 13.24
N GLN A 119 -2.99 1.95 11.96
CA GLN A 119 -3.09 0.81 11.05
C GLN A 119 -1.78 0.52 10.30
N GLY A 120 -0.72 1.28 10.58
CA GLY A 120 0.60 1.06 10.04
C GLY A 120 1.17 -0.33 10.38
N LEU A 121 2.02 -0.84 9.50
CA LEU A 121 2.74 -2.08 9.74
C LEU A 121 3.68 -1.91 10.95
N GLY A 122 3.56 -2.79 11.91
CA GLY A 122 4.17 -2.71 13.24
C GLY A 122 3.11 -2.37 14.29
N TYR A 123 2.44 -1.25 14.16
CA TYR A 123 1.48 -0.77 15.14
C TYR A 123 0.24 -1.66 15.25
N LYS A 124 -0.38 -2.03 14.15
CA LYS A 124 -1.58 -2.89 14.15
C LYS A 124 -1.32 -4.29 14.73
N GLU A 125 -0.11 -4.83 14.55
CA GLU A 125 0.28 -6.13 15.10
C GLU A 125 0.51 -6.03 16.62
N ILE A 126 1.17 -4.96 17.08
CA ILE A 126 1.33 -4.70 18.51
C ILE A 126 -0.03 -4.42 19.16
N LEU A 127 -0.93 -3.69 18.49
CA LEU A 127 -2.31 -3.51 18.96
C LEU A 127 -3.06 -4.84 19.11
N ALA A 128 -2.88 -5.78 18.18
CA ALA A 128 -3.48 -7.11 18.27
C ALA A 128 -2.97 -7.87 19.51
N TYR A 129 -1.69 -7.78 19.80
CA TYR A 129 -1.11 -8.34 21.04
C TYR A 129 -1.69 -7.68 22.28
N LEU A 130 -1.71 -6.34 22.35
CA LEU A 130 -2.22 -5.60 23.51
C LEU A 130 -3.71 -5.85 23.77
N ASN A 131 -4.48 -6.13 22.72
CA ASN A 131 -5.89 -6.53 22.81
C ASN A 131 -6.10 -8.04 23.10
N GLY A 132 -5.04 -8.81 23.31
CA GLY A 132 -5.11 -10.25 23.63
C GLY A 132 -5.53 -11.16 22.47
N THR A 133 -5.46 -10.67 21.22
CA THR A 133 -5.84 -11.45 20.02
C THR A 133 -4.67 -12.20 19.37
N SER A 134 -3.44 -11.93 19.83
CA SER A 134 -2.22 -12.65 19.43
C SER A 134 -1.19 -12.64 20.56
N THR A 135 -0.17 -13.50 20.46
CA THR A 135 1.01 -13.42 21.35
C THR A 135 2.00 -12.37 20.82
N LEU A 136 2.96 -11.96 21.66
CA LEU A 136 4.00 -11.01 21.23
C LEU A 136 4.90 -11.64 20.14
N GLU A 137 5.22 -12.92 20.26
CA GLU A 137 6.00 -13.66 19.29
C GLU A 137 5.30 -13.71 17.93
N GLU A 138 3.99 -13.95 17.93
CA GLU A 138 3.17 -13.92 16.71
C GLU A 138 3.14 -12.54 16.07
N ALA A 139 2.98 -11.48 16.88
CA ALA A 139 3.01 -10.10 16.39
C ALA A 139 4.36 -9.79 15.71
N ILE A 140 5.48 -10.10 16.35
CA ILE A 140 6.83 -9.92 15.80
C ILE A 140 7.02 -10.72 14.51
N TYR A 141 6.59 -11.98 14.50
CA TYR A 141 6.66 -12.83 13.31
C TYR A 141 5.88 -12.21 12.13
N ILE A 142 4.66 -11.74 12.38
CA ILE A 142 3.82 -11.11 11.36
C ILE A 142 4.47 -9.81 10.86
N ILE A 143 5.00 -8.96 11.74
CA ILE A 143 5.71 -7.73 11.35
C ILE A 143 6.87 -8.05 10.40
N LYS A 144 7.72 -9.02 10.75
CA LYS A 144 8.83 -9.47 9.90
C LYS A 144 8.32 -9.97 8.53
N ARG A 145 7.31 -10.83 8.53
CA ARG A 145 6.74 -11.40 7.30
C ARG A 145 6.15 -10.32 6.39
N GLU A 146 5.32 -9.44 6.94
CA GLU A 146 4.65 -8.40 6.14
C GLU A 146 5.64 -7.33 5.67
N SER A 147 6.70 -7.05 6.43
CA SER A 147 7.79 -6.17 5.98
C SER A 147 8.54 -6.75 4.78
N ARG A 148 8.80 -8.07 4.76
CA ARG A 148 9.38 -8.75 3.59
C ARG A 148 8.42 -8.72 2.39
N HIS A 149 7.12 -8.92 2.61
CA HIS A 149 6.10 -8.79 1.56
C HIS A 149 6.03 -7.36 1.02
N PHE A 150 6.17 -6.37 1.88
CA PHE A 150 6.21 -4.96 1.46
C PHE A 150 7.43 -4.69 0.59
N ALA A 151 8.62 -5.13 0.99
CA ALA A 151 9.83 -5.00 0.19
C ALA A 151 9.71 -5.69 -1.18
N LYS A 152 9.12 -6.89 -1.23
CA LYS A 152 8.83 -7.59 -2.50
C LYS A 152 7.92 -6.77 -3.41
N ARG A 153 6.87 -6.14 -2.85
CA ARG A 153 5.96 -5.26 -3.62
C ARG A 153 6.68 -4.03 -4.14
N GLN A 154 7.55 -3.40 -3.34
CA GLN A 154 8.36 -2.26 -3.77
C GLN A 154 9.27 -2.63 -4.94
N LEU A 155 10.02 -3.72 -4.85
CA LEU A 155 10.88 -4.20 -5.95
C LEU A 155 10.08 -4.49 -7.22
N THR A 156 8.88 -5.09 -7.08
CA THR A 156 7.99 -5.34 -8.22
C THR A 156 7.52 -4.05 -8.85
N TRP A 157 7.28 -3.01 -8.04
CA TRP A 157 6.88 -1.69 -8.52
C TRP A 157 8.04 -1.01 -9.25
N PHE A 158 9.23 -0.93 -8.66
CA PHE A 158 10.41 -0.32 -9.27
C PHE A 158 10.83 -0.98 -10.59
N ARG A 159 10.64 -2.31 -10.73
CA ARG A 159 10.93 -3.03 -11.99
C ARG A 159 10.01 -2.65 -13.16
N ARG A 160 8.91 -1.98 -12.90
CA ARG A 160 7.98 -1.47 -13.93
C ARG A 160 8.29 -0.04 -14.35
N GLU A 161 9.09 0.66 -13.56
CA GLU A 161 9.51 2.03 -13.86
C GLU A 161 10.52 2.02 -15.01
N ARG A 162 10.46 3.07 -15.83
CA ARG A 162 11.41 3.26 -16.95
C ARG A 162 12.65 3.99 -16.44
N ASP A 163 13.75 3.79 -17.12
CA ASP A 163 15.00 4.53 -16.94
C ASP A 163 15.58 4.46 -15.52
N VAL A 164 15.31 3.34 -14.82
CA VAL A 164 15.83 3.11 -13.48
C VAL A 164 17.27 2.59 -13.57
N ILE A 165 18.18 3.28 -12.87
CA ILE A 165 19.56 2.87 -12.67
C ILE A 165 19.61 2.06 -11.37
N TRP A 166 19.85 0.76 -11.50
CA TRP A 166 19.95 -0.15 -10.36
C TRP A 166 21.36 -0.14 -9.79
N LEU A 167 21.49 0.15 -8.51
CA LEU A 167 22.76 0.16 -7.79
C LEU A 167 22.76 -0.94 -6.74
N ASN A 168 23.65 -1.89 -6.86
CA ASN A 168 23.86 -2.91 -5.85
C ASN A 168 24.66 -2.28 -4.70
N LYS A 169 24.10 -2.26 -3.51
CA LYS A 169 24.75 -1.58 -2.38
C LYS A 169 26.14 -2.12 -2.04
N PRO A 170 26.41 -3.44 -2.06
CA PRO A 170 27.75 -3.98 -1.84
C PRO A 170 28.84 -3.44 -2.77
N ASP A 171 28.48 -2.91 -3.94
CA ASP A 171 29.46 -2.35 -4.88
C ASP A 171 30.00 -0.97 -4.42
N PHE A 172 29.44 -0.42 -3.32
CA PHE A 172 29.74 0.92 -2.78
C PHE A 172 30.20 0.90 -1.30
N GLU A 173 30.32 -0.27 -0.71
CA GLU A 173 30.92 -0.53 0.61
C GLU A 173 32.36 -1.01 0.41
#